data_39f2a520551d83e7b0fcc7169f199c1f
#
_entry.id   39f2a520551d83e7b0fcc7169f199c1f
#
_cell.length_a   1.000
_cell.length_b   1.000
_cell.length_c   1.000
_cell.angle_alpha   90.00
_cell.angle_beta   90.00
_cell.angle_gamma   90.00
#
_symmetry.space_group_name_H-M   'P 1'
#
loop_
_entity.id
_entity.type
_entity.pdbx_description
1 polymer ?
#
loop_
_entity_poly.entity_id
_entity_poly.type
_entity_poly.pdbx_seq_one_letter_code
_entity_poly.pdbx_strand_id
1 'polypeptide(L)'
;MGMSLTDRERQILSWIEQNPMISQNELAGRCGITRSGVAAHVSNLMKKGYIQGKGYVLTPPRYVAVIGAINMDVYGIAAHDVVGDSSNIGSIKSAVGGIARNISFNLGRLGVRNYLISAYGDDEEGEHVRSDSFANGIDITYCKQFSNASTSRYLSVVDAEGKQIVGLDDMKIIERITPEFLEQYEQVIFNAEAVVVDSSLPSETLAWVCSNVSHPVFARVVSVNKAKRLLPVLAELDTLVLSEAESQLVTGIAVH
;
A
#
# COMPACT_ATOMS: atom_id res chain seq x y z
N MET A 1 4.07 17.55 -14.03
CA MET A 1 2.61 17.56 -14.26
C MET A 1 2.33 16.73 -15.49
N GLY A 2 1.82 15.49 -15.32
CA GLY A 2 1.41 14.65 -16.45
C GLY A 2 0.20 15.28 -17.13
N MET A 3 0.28 15.50 -18.44
CA MET A 3 -0.85 15.98 -19.22
C MET A 3 -1.96 14.94 -19.17
N SER A 4 -3.16 15.32 -18.72
CA SER A 4 -4.32 14.42 -18.63
C SER A 4 -4.69 13.87 -20.01
N LEU A 5 -5.07 12.60 -20.05
CA LEU A 5 -5.61 11.97 -21.25
C LEU A 5 -7.04 12.43 -21.51
N THR A 6 -7.37 12.69 -22.76
CA THR A 6 -8.77 12.81 -23.19
C THR A 6 -9.47 11.46 -23.17
N ASP A 7 -10.79 11.43 -23.15
CA ASP A 7 -11.55 10.16 -23.18
C ASP A 7 -11.22 9.33 -24.41
N ARG A 8 -11.02 9.97 -25.55
CA ARG A 8 -10.66 9.31 -26.81
C ARG A 8 -9.24 8.74 -26.73
N GLU A 9 -8.31 9.45 -26.15
CA GLU A 9 -6.94 8.95 -25.94
C GLU A 9 -6.91 7.75 -24.99
N ARG A 10 -7.70 7.78 -23.90
CA ARG A 10 -7.87 6.62 -23.00
C ARG A 10 -8.40 5.40 -23.72
N GLN A 11 -9.42 5.58 -24.55
CA GLN A 11 -10.04 4.50 -25.32
C GLN A 11 -9.05 3.88 -26.33
N ILE A 12 -8.32 4.71 -27.06
CA ILE A 12 -7.29 4.26 -28.01
C ILE A 12 -6.17 3.51 -27.29
N LEU A 13 -5.70 4.05 -26.17
CA LEU A 13 -4.64 3.45 -25.35
C LEU A 13 -5.06 2.06 -24.84
N SER A 14 -6.28 1.91 -24.34
CA SER A 14 -6.81 0.61 -23.89
C SER A 14 -6.82 -0.45 -24.99
N TRP A 15 -7.15 -0.10 -26.22
CA TRP A 15 -7.10 -1.08 -27.34
C TRP A 15 -5.67 -1.42 -27.74
N ILE A 16 -4.74 -0.46 -27.63
CA ILE A 16 -3.32 -0.70 -27.88
C ILE A 16 -2.72 -1.61 -26.78
N GLU A 17 -3.14 -1.44 -25.52
CA GLU A 17 -2.76 -2.31 -24.40
C GLU A 17 -3.20 -3.76 -24.63
N GLN A 18 -4.41 -3.96 -25.13
CA GLN A 18 -4.95 -5.29 -25.48
C GLN A 18 -4.27 -5.92 -26.70
N ASN A 19 -3.88 -5.10 -27.68
CA ASN A 19 -3.20 -5.54 -28.88
C ASN A 19 -2.17 -4.48 -29.33
N PRO A 20 -0.90 -4.56 -28.90
CA PRO A 20 0.15 -3.61 -29.28
C PRO A 20 0.46 -3.57 -30.79
N MET A 21 0.00 -4.56 -31.55
CA MET A 21 0.17 -4.63 -33.00
C MET A 21 -1.06 -4.13 -33.77
N ILE A 22 -2.09 -3.61 -33.10
CA ILE A 22 -3.31 -3.09 -33.71
C ILE A 22 -2.99 -2.00 -34.75
N SER A 23 -3.56 -2.10 -35.94
CA SER A 23 -3.32 -1.12 -36.98
C SER A 23 -4.12 0.17 -36.75
N GLN A 24 -3.60 1.29 -37.28
CA GLN A 24 -4.34 2.56 -37.22
C GLN A 24 -5.66 2.52 -38.00
N ASN A 25 -5.79 1.66 -39.03
CA ASN A 25 -7.03 1.45 -39.73
C ASN A 25 -8.08 0.76 -38.84
N GLU A 26 -7.65 -0.28 -38.13
CA GLU A 26 -8.53 -0.98 -37.19
C GLU A 26 -8.97 -0.06 -36.02
N LEU A 27 -8.04 0.71 -35.46
CA LEU A 27 -8.37 1.74 -34.45
C LEU A 27 -9.36 2.77 -35.00
N ALA A 28 -9.20 3.20 -36.26
CA ALA A 28 -10.12 4.14 -36.93
C ALA A 28 -11.53 3.56 -37.01
N GLY A 29 -11.64 2.29 -37.40
CA GLY A 29 -12.92 1.56 -37.44
C GLY A 29 -13.58 1.48 -36.07
N ARG A 30 -12.82 1.11 -35.03
CA ARG A 30 -13.32 1.01 -33.65
C ARG A 30 -13.70 2.37 -33.03
N CYS A 31 -12.99 3.43 -33.40
CA CYS A 31 -13.26 4.79 -32.93
C CYS A 31 -14.37 5.50 -33.69
N GLY A 32 -14.75 5.02 -34.88
CA GLY A 32 -15.64 5.75 -35.79
C GLY A 32 -15.06 7.09 -36.29
N ILE A 33 -13.72 7.18 -36.45
CA ILE A 33 -13.00 8.38 -36.94
C ILE A 33 -12.07 7.99 -38.09
N THR A 34 -11.50 9.01 -38.73
CA THR A 34 -10.54 8.76 -39.82
C THR A 34 -9.20 8.22 -39.31
N ARG A 35 -8.46 7.51 -40.18
CA ARG A 35 -7.09 7.09 -39.89
C ARG A 35 -6.19 8.26 -39.48
N SER A 36 -6.33 9.43 -40.13
CA SER A 36 -5.58 10.63 -39.79
C SER A 36 -5.95 11.16 -38.40
N GLY A 37 -7.22 11.04 -37.98
CA GLY A 37 -7.66 11.34 -36.62
C GLY A 37 -7.01 10.44 -35.60
N VAL A 38 -6.95 9.13 -35.86
CA VAL A 38 -6.21 8.18 -34.99
C VAL A 38 -4.72 8.53 -34.93
N ALA A 39 -4.09 8.83 -36.08
CA ALA A 39 -2.68 9.20 -36.13
C ALA A 39 -2.37 10.44 -35.25
N ALA A 40 -3.27 11.43 -35.23
CA ALA A 40 -3.15 12.60 -34.35
C ALA A 40 -3.21 12.22 -32.86
N HIS A 41 -4.15 11.35 -32.46
CA HIS A 41 -4.26 10.87 -31.08
C HIS A 41 -3.04 10.03 -30.68
N VAL A 42 -2.57 9.14 -31.56
CA VAL A 42 -1.34 8.35 -31.30
C VAL A 42 -0.13 9.27 -31.14
N SER A 43 0.01 10.29 -32.00
CA SER A 43 1.08 11.30 -31.87
C SER A 43 1.01 12.05 -30.53
N ASN A 44 -0.20 12.40 -30.08
CA ASN A 44 -0.38 13.02 -28.77
C ASN A 44 -0.01 12.08 -27.62
N LEU A 45 -0.39 10.80 -27.71
CA LEU A 45 -0.01 9.78 -26.74
C LEU A 45 1.51 9.59 -26.70
N MET A 46 2.20 9.64 -27.83
CA MET A 46 3.66 9.64 -27.90
C MET A 46 4.27 10.89 -27.23
N LYS A 47 3.75 12.09 -27.53
CA LYS A 47 4.21 13.34 -26.90
C LYS A 47 3.98 13.36 -25.39
N LYS A 48 2.90 12.73 -24.92
CA LYS A 48 2.57 12.57 -23.52
C LYS A 48 3.35 11.42 -22.83
N GLY A 49 4.16 10.66 -23.58
CA GLY A 49 5.00 9.59 -23.05
C GLY A 49 4.32 8.25 -22.83
N TYR A 50 3.06 8.07 -23.26
CA TYR A 50 2.34 6.81 -23.11
C TYR A 50 2.71 5.77 -24.17
N ILE A 51 3.24 6.17 -25.32
CA ILE A 51 3.70 5.32 -26.42
C ILE A 51 5.16 5.70 -26.72
N GLN A 52 6.07 4.72 -26.73
CA GLN A 52 7.51 4.94 -26.91
C GLN A 52 8.02 4.71 -28.34
N GLY A 53 7.26 4.03 -29.20
CA GLY A 53 7.77 3.73 -30.54
C GLY A 53 6.80 2.99 -31.46
N LYS A 54 7.30 2.59 -32.63
CA LYS A 54 6.55 1.75 -33.58
C LYS A 54 6.34 0.36 -33.02
N GLY A 55 5.14 -0.19 -33.18
CA GLY A 55 4.68 -1.40 -32.50
C GLY A 55 4.04 -1.07 -31.14
N TYR A 56 3.78 0.23 -30.89
CA TYR A 56 3.13 0.73 -29.65
C TYR A 56 3.77 0.15 -28.39
N VAL A 57 5.09 0.37 -28.23
CA VAL A 57 5.76 0.07 -26.97
C VAL A 57 5.24 1.04 -25.92
N LEU A 58 4.49 0.51 -24.95
CA LEU A 58 3.90 1.31 -23.89
C LEU A 58 4.97 1.60 -22.83
N THR A 59 4.88 2.80 -22.27
CA THR A 59 5.60 3.07 -21.03
C THR A 59 4.92 2.30 -19.92
N PRO A 60 5.62 1.44 -19.17
CA PRO A 60 5.04 0.79 -18.00
C PRO A 60 4.42 1.85 -17.08
N PRO A 61 3.25 1.58 -16.50
CA PRO A 61 2.68 2.51 -15.53
C PRO A 61 3.64 2.66 -14.36
N ARG A 62 3.94 3.92 -14.01
CA ARG A 62 4.72 4.24 -12.82
C ARG A 62 3.86 4.01 -11.58
N TYR A 63 4.36 3.30 -10.60
CA TYR A 63 3.65 3.01 -9.36
C TYR A 63 4.61 2.77 -8.19
N VAL A 64 4.05 2.81 -6.98
CA VAL A 64 4.73 2.47 -5.73
C VAL A 64 4.20 1.11 -5.25
N ALA A 65 5.09 0.21 -4.85
CA ALA A 65 4.70 -1.00 -4.11
C ALA A 65 4.69 -0.68 -2.61
N VAL A 66 3.59 -0.95 -1.94
CA VAL A 66 3.43 -0.74 -0.49
C VAL A 66 3.26 -2.10 0.17
N ILE A 67 4.19 -2.49 1.05
CA ILE A 67 4.22 -3.81 1.67
C ILE A 67 4.11 -3.66 3.18
N GLY A 68 3.13 -4.29 3.81
CA GLY A 68 2.98 -4.21 5.25
C GLY A 68 1.58 -4.54 5.74
N ALA A 69 1.19 -4.02 6.91
CA ALA A 69 0.00 -4.46 7.59
C ALA A 69 -1.28 -3.76 7.11
N ILE A 70 -2.34 -4.60 7.04
CA ILE A 70 -3.73 -4.19 7.17
C ILE A 70 -4.26 -4.78 8.47
N ASN A 71 -5.06 -4.04 9.21
CA ASN A 71 -5.68 -4.54 10.44
C ASN A 71 -7.02 -3.84 10.72
N MET A 72 -7.79 -4.40 11.65
CA MET A 72 -8.91 -3.71 12.29
C MET A 72 -8.40 -2.99 13.54
N ASP A 73 -8.59 -1.68 13.58
CA ASP A 73 -8.39 -0.87 14.78
C ASP A 73 -9.68 -0.85 15.59
N VAL A 74 -9.60 -1.20 16.87
CA VAL A 74 -10.69 -1.15 17.84
C VAL A 74 -10.31 -0.15 18.93
N TYR A 75 -11.08 0.92 19.05
CA TYR A 75 -10.84 1.98 20.03
C TYR A 75 -11.93 1.98 21.09
N GLY A 76 -11.56 1.66 22.34
CA GLY A 76 -12.38 1.87 23.52
C GLY A 76 -12.06 3.24 24.13
N ILE A 77 -13.07 4.07 24.29
CA ILE A 77 -12.96 5.41 24.92
C ILE A 77 -13.78 5.40 26.19
N ALA A 78 -13.12 5.44 27.35
CA ALA A 78 -13.79 5.49 28.63
C ALA A 78 -14.46 6.85 28.84
N ALA A 79 -15.69 6.86 29.40
CA ALA A 79 -16.42 8.10 29.69
C ALA A 79 -15.89 8.81 30.95
N HIS A 80 -15.20 8.09 31.82
CA HIS A 80 -14.66 8.54 33.10
C HIS A 80 -13.32 7.83 33.37
N ASP A 81 -12.69 8.15 34.49
CA ASP A 81 -11.52 7.43 34.96
C ASP A 81 -11.74 5.93 35.01
N VAL A 82 -10.79 5.19 34.49
CA VAL A 82 -10.89 3.72 34.38
C VAL A 82 -10.66 3.09 35.75
N VAL A 83 -11.64 2.30 36.18
CA VAL A 83 -11.55 1.47 37.38
C VAL A 83 -11.10 0.08 36.99
N GLY A 84 -9.97 -0.38 37.56
CA GLY A 84 -9.48 -1.74 37.36
C GLY A 84 -10.45 -2.79 37.88
N ASP A 85 -10.38 -4.01 37.34
CA ASP A 85 -11.19 -5.16 37.73
C ASP A 85 -12.73 -4.92 37.67
N SER A 86 -13.16 -3.97 36.82
CA SER A 86 -14.58 -3.59 36.67
C SER A 86 -14.93 -3.29 35.22
N SER A 87 -16.24 -3.32 34.93
CA SER A 87 -16.78 -2.78 33.68
C SER A 87 -16.80 -1.26 33.74
N ASN A 88 -16.26 -0.61 32.73
CA ASN A 88 -16.23 0.83 32.61
C ASN A 88 -17.20 1.28 31.50
N ILE A 89 -17.95 2.35 31.78
CA ILE A 89 -18.84 2.96 30.78
C ILE A 89 -17.99 3.68 29.75
N GLY A 90 -18.29 3.50 28.47
CA GLY A 90 -17.54 4.14 27.39
C GLY A 90 -18.16 3.91 26.02
N SER A 91 -17.44 4.22 24.99
CA SER A 91 -17.79 3.96 23.61
C SER A 91 -16.73 3.08 22.94
N ILE A 92 -17.17 2.25 21.99
CA ILE A 92 -16.27 1.42 21.18
C ILE A 92 -16.46 1.81 19.71
N LYS A 93 -15.38 2.03 19.01
CA LYS A 93 -15.36 2.30 17.58
C LYS A 93 -14.40 1.34 16.91
N SER A 94 -14.75 0.91 15.69
CA SER A 94 -13.89 0.08 14.86
C SER A 94 -13.68 0.73 13.50
N ALA A 95 -12.48 0.60 12.95
CA ALA A 95 -12.16 1.09 11.62
C ALA A 95 -11.07 0.20 11.00
N VAL A 96 -11.08 0.10 9.68
CA VAL A 96 -9.96 -0.54 8.96
C VAL A 96 -8.75 0.36 9.03
N GLY A 97 -7.64 -0.19 9.52
CA GLY A 97 -6.37 0.48 9.75
C GLY A 97 -5.19 -0.28 9.14
N GLY A 98 -4.02 -0.05 9.74
CA GLY A 98 -2.73 -0.55 9.28
C GLY A 98 -1.92 0.52 8.56
N ILE A 99 -0.65 0.61 8.90
CA ILE A 99 0.24 1.66 8.37
C ILE A 99 0.37 1.55 6.86
N ALA A 100 0.66 0.36 6.32
CA ALA A 100 0.78 0.17 4.88
C ALA A 100 -0.54 0.48 4.16
N ARG A 101 -1.69 0.03 4.69
CA ARG A 101 -3.01 0.36 4.14
C ARG A 101 -3.25 1.87 4.12
N ASN A 102 -2.92 2.57 5.18
CA ASN A 102 -3.12 4.02 5.27
C ASN A 102 -2.19 4.78 4.32
N ILE A 103 -0.95 4.30 4.12
CA ILE A 103 -0.03 4.86 3.10
C ILE A 103 -0.62 4.65 1.71
N SER A 104 -1.07 3.44 1.37
CA SER A 104 -1.68 3.12 0.07
C SER A 104 -2.91 4.00 -0.21
N PHE A 105 -3.80 4.17 0.78
CA PHE A 105 -4.95 5.07 0.69
C PHE A 105 -4.55 6.51 0.39
N ASN A 106 -3.57 7.06 1.14
CA ASN A 106 -3.15 8.44 0.95
C ASN A 106 -2.42 8.66 -0.37
N LEU A 107 -1.59 7.72 -0.82
CA LEU A 107 -0.97 7.74 -2.15
C LEU A 107 -2.04 7.81 -3.25
N GLY A 108 -3.09 6.97 -3.15
CA GLY A 108 -4.23 7.00 -4.08
C GLY A 108 -4.94 8.35 -4.08
N ARG A 109 -5.17 8.96 -2.91
CA ARG A 109 -5.76 10.31 -2.77
C ARG A 109 -4.90 11.41 -3.40
N LEU A 110 -3.58 11.23 -3.40
CA LEU A 110 -2.62 12.14 -4.05
C LEU A 110 -2.45 11.88 -5.55
N GLY A 111 -3.19 10.91 -6.11
CA GLY A 111 -3.09 10.53 -7.52
C GLY A 111 -1.85 9.71 -7.86
N VAL A 112 -1.18 9.16 -6.86
CA VAL A 112 -0.04 8.24 -7.03
C VAL A 112 -0.58 6.82 -7.14
N ARG A 113 -0.36 6.18 -8.30
CA ARG A 113 -0.70 4.77 -8.48
C ARG A 113 0.15 3.93 -7.54
N ASN A 114 -0.48 3.00 -6.85
CA ASN A 114 0.22 2.11 -5.94
C ASN A 114 -0.49 0.77 -5.84
N TYR A 115 0.24 -0.25 -5.41
CA TYR A 115 -0.27 -1.59 -5.13
C TYR A 115 0.07 -1.96 -3.70
N LEU A 116 -0.94 -2.39 -2.96
CA LEU A 116 -0.78 -2.86 -1.60
C LEU A 116 -0.56 -4.37 -1.58
N ILE A 117 0.55 -4.80 -0.98
CA ILE A 117 0.90 -6.20 -0.75
C ILE A 117 0.77 -6.47 0.75
N SER A 118 -0.20 -7.27 1.13
CA SER A 118 -0.53 -7.52 2.53
C SER A 118 -1.20 -8.88 2.72
N ALA A 119 -1.63 -9.17 3.95
CA ALA A 119 -2.34 -10.38 4.31
C ALA A 119 -3.53 -10.08 5.23
N TYR A 120 -4.65 -10.79 5.03
CA TYR A 120 -5.83 -10.74 5.89
C TYR A 120 -6.50 -12.12 5.97
N GLY A 121 -7.35 -12.31 6.95
CA GLY A 121 -8.04 -13.58 7.20
C GLY A 121 -9.30 -13.77 6.37
N ASP A 122 -9.91 -14.94 6.52
CA ASP A 122 -11.21 -15.29 5.95
C ASP A 122 -12.35 -15.11 6.99
N ASP A 123 -12.13 -14.19 7.93
CA ASP A 123 -13.07 -13.82 8.99
C ASP A 123 -13.90 -12.56 8.62
N GLU A 124 -14.78 -12.14 9.52
CA GLU A 124 -15.65 -10.97 9.34
C GLU A 124 -14.85 -9.68 9.14
N GLU A 125 -13.73 -9.53 9.84
CA GLU A 125 -12.84 -8.41 9.67
C GLU A 125 -12.18 -8.39 8.29
N GLY A 126 -11.86 -9.57 7.73
CA GLY A 126 -11.36 -9.70 6.36
C GLY A 126 -12.37 -9.21 5.32
N GLU A 127 -13.67 -9.48 5.52
CA GLU A 127 -14.72 -8.92 4.67
C GLU A 127 -14.87 -7.39 4.85
N HIS A 128 -14.67 -6.87 6.06
CA HIS A 128 -14.62 -5.42 6.30
C HIS A 128 -13.43 -4.80 5.58
N VAL A 129 -12.24 -5.42 5.64
CA VAL A 129 -11.04 -4.97 4.89
C VAL A 129 -11.34 -4.89 3.39
N ARG A 130 -11.96 -5.91 2.80
CA ARG A 130 -12.31 -5.93 1.38
C ARG A 130 -13.29 -4.83 0.99
N SER A 131 -14.39 -4.70 1.75
CA SER A 131 -15.43 -3.72 1.47
C SER A 131 -14.92 -2.28 1.65
N ASP A 132 -14.14 -2.01 2.69
CA ASP A 132 -13.51 -0.71 2.93
C ASP A 132 -12.51 -0.36 1.83
N SER A 133 -11.67 -1.31 1.44
CA SER A 133 -10.68 -1.12 0.37
C SER A 133 -11.36 -0.77 -0.95
N PHE A 134 -12.42 -1.49 -1.32
CA PHE A 134 -13.22 -1.19 -2.50
C PHE A 134 -13.86 0.21 -2.43
N ALA A 135 -14.50 0.56 -1.30
CA ALA A 135 -15.14 1.86 -1.10
C ALA A 135 -14.14 3.03 -1.17
N ASN A 136 -12.90 2.81 -0.78
CA ASN A 136 -11.85 3.83 -0.74
C ASN A 136 -10.88 3.78 -1.94
N GLY A 137 -11.12 2.91 -2.92
CA GLY A 137 -10.30 2.79 -4.14
C GLY A 137 -8.88 2.29 -3.88
N ILE A 138 -8.69 1.48 -2.82
CA ILE A 138 -7.42 0.82 -2.53
C ILE A 138 -7.35 -0.48 -3.33
N ASP A 139 -6.30 -0.63 -4.13
CA ASP A 139 -6.08 -1.85 -4.90
C ASP A 139 -5.44 -2.93 -4.01
N ILE A 140 -6.22 -3.96 -3.69
CA ILE A 140 -5.80 -5.10 -2.88
C ILE A 140 -5.57 -6.37 -3.70
N THR A 141 -5.36 -6.24 -5.02
CA THR A 141 -5.12 -7.38 -5.92
C THR A 141 -3.97 -8.27 -5.45
N TYR A 142 -2.98 -7.68 -4.80
CA TYR A 142 -1.80 -8.38 -4.27
C TYR A 142 -1.87 -8.62 -2.76
N CYS A 143 -3.04 -8.42 -2.15
CA CYS A 143 -3.29 -8.84 -0.77
C CYS A 143 -3.79 -10.27 -0.74
N LYS A 144 -3.18 -11.12 0.09
CA LYS A 144 -3.55 -12.53 0.23
C LYS A 144 -4.58 -12.73 1.33
N GLN A 145 -5.72 -13.30 0.98
CA GLN A 145 -6.62 -13.86 1.97
C GLN A 145 -6.15 -15.26 2.37
N PHE A 146 -5.91 -15.47 3.64
CA PHE A 146 -5.52 -16.78 4.20
C PHE A 146 -6.72 -17.45 4.83
N SER A 147 -6.99 -18.69 4.40
CA SER A 147 -8.04 -19.53 5.00
C SER A 147 -7.67 -19.96 6.41
N ASN A 148 -8.68 -20.08 7.27
CA ASN A 148 -8.52 -20.45 8.69
C ASN A 148 -7.51 -19.55 9.42
N ALA A 149 -7.54 -18.27 9.15
CA ALA A 149 -6.69 -17.27 9.78
C ALA A 149 -7.50 -16.04 10.18
N SER A 150 -7.14 -15.44 11.31
CA SER A 150 -7.75 -14.19 11.74
C SER A 150 -7.04 -12.99 11.12
N THR A 151 -7.81 -12.01 10.70
CA THR A 151 -7.31 -10.69 10.28
C THR A 151 -6.65 -10.01 11.48
N SER A 152 -5.57 -9.27 11.24
CA SER A 152 -4.88 -8.49 12.27
C SER A 152 -5.83 -7.52 12.98
N ARG A 153 -5.64 -7.37 14.29
CA ARG A 153 -6.40 -6.44 15.13
C ARG A 153 -5.48 -5.63 16.03
N TYR A 154 -5.82 -4.38 16.21
CA TYR A 154 -5.21 -3.52 17.23
C TYR A 154 -6.31 -2.98 18.13
N LEU A 155 -6.22 -3.29 19.42
CA LEU A 155 -7.10 -2.73 20.44
C LEU A 155 -6.36 -1.63 21.19
N SER A 156 -6.96 -0.44 21.26
CA SER A 156 -6.52 0.66 22.12
C SER A 156 -7.64 1.09 23.04
N VAL A 157 -7.36 1.16 24.33
CA VAL A 157 -8.26 1.74 25.32
C VAL A 157 -7.63 3.04 25.84
N VAL A 158 -8.41 4.11 25.77
CA VAL A 158 -8.01 5.44 26.26
C VAL A 158 -8.95 5.90 27.37
N ASP A 159 -8.45 6.74 28.28
CA ASP A 159 -9.26 7.43 29.28
C ASP A 159 -10.07 8.59 28.68
N ALA A 160 -10.79 9.30 29.52
CA ALA A 160 -11.61 10.43 29.12
C ALA A 160 -10.79 11.60 28.54
N GLU A 161 -9.52 11.72 28.93
CA GLU A 161 -8.56 12.73 28.45
C GLU A 161 -7.86 12.30 27.16
N GLY A 162 -8.10 11.07 26.65
CA GLY A 162 -7.48 10.53 25.45
C GLY A 162 -6.11 9.90 25.66
N LYS A 163 -5.67 9.71 26.91
CA LYS A 163 -4.42 9.03 27.23
C LYS A 163 -4.61 7.53 27.11
N GLN A 164 -3.72 6.88 26.37
CA GLN A 164 -3.76 5.43 26.22
C GLN A 164 -3.45 4.71 27.53
N ILE A 165 -4.37 3.85 27.96
CA ILE A 165 -4.26 3.01 29.15
C ILE A 165 -3.63 1.68 28.79
N VAL A 166 -4.12 1.06 27.70
CA VAL A 166 -3.63 -0.22 27.19
C VAL A 166 -3.74 -0.26 25.68
N GLY A 167 -2.75 -0.88 25.04
CA GLY A 167 -2.78 -1.25 23.63
C GLY A 167 -2.41 -2.73 23.49
N LEU A 168 -3.16 -3.47 22.66
CA LEU A 168 -2.87 -4.85 22.34
C LEU A 168 -2.89 -4.99 20.82
N ASP A 169 -1.85 -5.65 20.28
CA ASP A 169 -1.85 -6.03 18.87
C ASP A 169 -1.87 -7.55 18.68
N ASP A 170 -2.75 -8.05 17.82
CA ASP A 170 -2.73 -9.41 17.30
C ASP A 170 -2.46 -9.34 15.80
N MET A 171 -1.19 -9.40 15.45
CA MET A 171 -0.69 -9.22 14.09
C MET A 171 -0.09 -10.52 13.52
N LYS A 172 -0.50 -11.69 14.02
CA LYS A 172 0.10 -12.99 13.66
C LYS A 172 0.06 -13.28 12.16
N ILE A 173 -1.00 -12.83 11.47
CA ILE A 173 -1.13 -13.08 10.03
C ILE A 173 -0.04 -12.36 9.22
N ILE A 174 0.47 -11.23 9.72
CA ILE A 174 1.53 -10.47 9.04
C ILE A 174 2.86 -11.22 9.04
N GLU A 175 3.08 -12.11 10.01
CA GLU A 175 4.25 -12.99 10.02
C GLU A 175 4.25 -13.99 8.85
N ARG A 176 3.11 -14.16 8.15
CA ARG A 176 3.01 -14.96 6.91
C ARG A 176 3.49 -14.23 5.66
N ILE A 177 3.78 -12.94 5.76
CA ILE A 177 4.41 -12.17 4.67
C ILE A 177 5.92 -12.43 4.75
N THR A 178 6.32 -13.63 4.37
CA THR A 178 7.72 -14.10 4.36
C THR A 178 8.42 -13.73 3.05
N PRO A 179 9.74 -13.91 2.92
CA PRO A 179 10.42 -13.79 1.63
C PRO A 179 9.77 -14.65 0.53
N GLU A 180 9.43 -15.92 0.80
CA GLU A 180 8.80 -16.82 -0.17
C GLU A 180 7.39 -16.34 -0.58
N PHE A 181 6.70 -15.65 0.31
CA PHE A 181 5.45 -14.98 -0.03
C PHE A 181 5.70 -13.84 -1.02
N LEU A 182 6.72 -13.00 -0.81
CA LEU A 182 7.04 -11.88 -1.68
C LEU A 182 7.58 -12.31 -3.05
N GLU A 183 8.27 -13.44 -3.14
CA GLU A 183 8.73 -14.02 -4.41
C GLU A 183 7.57 -14.23 -5.41
N GLN A 184 6.35 -14.50 -4.93
CA GLN A 184 5.18 -14.62 -5.78
C GLN A 184 4.80 -13.30 -6.46
N TYR A 185 5.27 -12.17 -5.93
CA TYR A 185 4.97 -10.80 -6.38
C TYR A 185 6.22 -10.03 -6.81
N GLU A 186 7.35 -10.71 -6.99
CA GLU A 186 8.65 -10.08 -7.27
C GLU A 186 8.58 -9.12 -8.46
N GLN A 187 7.87 -9.47 -9.54
CA GLN A 187 7.74 -8.59 -10.71
C GLN A 187 7.03 -7.27 -10.37
N VAL A 188 6.03 -7.31 -9.49
CA VAL A 188 5.34 -6.11 -9.03
C VAL A 188 6.24 -5.28 -8.13
N ILE A 189 7.06 -5.93 -7.32
CA ILE A 189 8.00 -5.26 -6.40
C ILE A 189 9.16 -4.65 -7.19
N PHE A 190 9.79 -5.41 -8.09
CA PHE A 190 10.99 -4.99 -8.83
C PHE A 190 10.72 -3.97 -9.94
N ASN A 191 9.49 -3.91 -10.48
CA ASN A 191 9.10 -2.91 -11.48
C ASN A 191 8.49 -1.64 -10.86
N ALA A 192 8.37 -1.56 -9.54
CA ALA A 192 7.92 -0.35 -8.85
C ALA A 192 8.99 0.75 -8.95
N GLU A 193 8.59 2.03 -8.93
CA GLU A 193 9.54 3.16 -8.86
C GLU A 193 10.11 3.37 -7.48
N ALA A 194 9.38 2.90 -6.47
CA ALA A 194 9.77 2.90 -5.08
C ALA A 194 9.02 1.81 -4.33
N VAL A 195 9.61 1.33 -3.26
CA VAL A 195 8.97 0.39 -2.34
C VAL A 195 8.82 1.05 -0.98
N VAL A 196 7.64 0.93 -0.40
CA VAL A 196 7.36 1.38 0.97
C VAL A 196 7.09 0.16 1.83
N VAL A 197 7.77 0.05 2.96
CA VAL A 197 7.57 -1.02 3.94
C VAL A 197 7.19 -0.45 5.30
N ASP A 198 6.50 -1.24 6.12
CA ASP A 198 6.33 -0.90 7.53
C ASP A 198 6.98 -1.94 8.45
N SER A 199 7.32 -1.55 9.66
CA SER A 199 7.98 -2.42 10.63
C SER A 199 7.08 -3.49 11.27
N SER A 200 5.85 -3.67 10.78
CA SER A 200 5.03 -4.84 11.13
C SER A 200 5.55 -6.12 10.50
N LEU A 201 6.25 -6.00 9.37
CA LEU A 201 6.83 -7.14 8.64
C LEU A 201 7.90 -7.86 9.47
N PRO A 202 8.09 -9.17 9.26
CA PRO A 202 9.23 -9.91 9.81
C PRO A 202 10.57 -9.30 9.39
N SER A 203 11.58 -9.39 10.26
CA SER A 203 12.92 -8.85 9.95
C SER A 203 13.55 -9.48 8.72
N GLU A 204 13.32 -10.78 8.50
CA GLU A 204 13.77 -11.51 7.31
C GLU A 204 13.13 -10.99 6.03
N THR A 205 11.86 -10.60 6.09
CA THR A 205 11.14 -10.02 4.95
C THR A 205 11.65 -8.62 4.64
N LEU A 206 11.92 -7.80 5.65
CA LEU A 206 12.53 -6.49 5.50
C LEU A 206 13.92 -6.60 4.88
N ALA A 207 14.74 -7.57 5.34
CA ALA A 207 16.06 -7.84 4.78
C ALA A 207 15.98 -8.30 3.33
N TRP A 208 15.01 -9.16 3.00
CA TRP A 208 14.78 -9.60 1.63
C TRP A 208 14.45 -8.42 0.70
N VAL A 209 13.55 -7.52 1.11
CA VAL A 209 13.20 -6.33 0.32
C VAL A 209 14.45 -5.48 0.09
N CYS A 210 15.18 -5.12 1.14
CA CYS A 210 16.35 -4.26 1.04
C CYS A 210 17.47 -4.88 0.17
N SER A 211 17.65 -6.20 0.24
CA SER A 211 18.70 -6.89 -0.52
C SER A 211 18.37 -7.11 -2.01
N ASN A 212 17.09 -7.16 -2.38
CA ASN A 212 16.67 -7.52 -3.73
C ASN A 212 16.09 -6.34 -4.54
N VAL A 213 15.66 -5.27 -3.88
CA VAL A 213 15.10 -4.09 -4.54
C VAL A 213 16.21 -3.10 -4.87
N SER A 214 16.31 -2.69 -6.14
CA SER A 214 17.29 -1.70 -6.62
C SER A 214 16.75 -0.26 -6.66
N HIS A 215 15.47 -0.08 -6.37
CA HIS A 215 14.79 1.21 -6.33
C HIS A 215 14.72 1.74 -4.89
N PRO A 216 14.41 3.04 -4.68
CA PRO A 216 14.32 3.61 -3.35
C PRO A 216 13.37 2.83 -2.42
N VAL A 217 13.86 2.50 -1.23
CA VAL A 217 13.10 1.82 -0.17
C VAL A 217 12.81 2.81 0.96
N PHE A 218 11.53 3.06 1.20
CA PHE A 218 11.03 3.90 2.28
C PHE A 218 10.48 3.01 3.39
N ALA A 219 10.86 3.25 4.62
CA ALA A 219 10.34 2.49 5.76
C ALA A 219 9.59 3.39 6.75
N ARG A 220 8.48 2.89 7.29
CA ARG A 220 7.73 3.51 8.39
C ARG A 220 7.78 2.63 9.63
N VAL A 221 8.26 3.18 10.74
CA VAL A 221 8.17 2.51 12.04
C VAL A 221 6.72 2.54 12.52
N VAL A 222 6.23 1.41 13.02
CA VAL A 222 4.84 1.25 13.49
C VAL A 222 4.73 1.46 15.00
N SER A 223 5.73 0.99 15.75
CA SER A 223 5.80 1.14 17.20
C SER A 223 7.24 0.96 17.70
N VAL A 224 7.50 1.44 18.90
CA VAL A 224 8.81 1.30 19.56
C VAL A 224 9.29 -0.16 19.57
N ASN A 225 8.41 -1.11 19.89
CA ASN A 225 8.76 -2.54 19.94
C ASN A 225 9.14 -3.09 18.57
N LYS A 226 8.44 -2.67 17.51
CA LYS A 226 8.66 -3.13 16.13
C LYS A 226 9.80 -2.38 15.41
N ALA A 227 10.24 -1.23 15.94
CA ALA A 227 11.38 -0.48 15.40
C ALA A 227 12.65 -1.33 15.29
N LYS A 228 12.85 -2.25 16.23
CA LYS A 228 14.01 -3.16 16.25
C LYS A 228 14.13 -4.04 15.01
N ARG A 229 13.01 -4.32 14.32
CA ARG A 229 12.99 -5.13 13.08
C ARG A 229 13.71 -4.45 11.92
N LEU A 230 13.81 -3.12 11.93
CA LEU A 230 14.50 -2.34 10.90
C LEU A 230 15.99 -2.14 11.18
N LEU A 231 16.46 -2.36 12.42
CA LEU A 231 17.86 -2.12 12.77
C LEU A 231 18.88 -2.81 11.85
N PRO A 232 18.67 -4.09 11.43
CA PRO A 232 19.62 -4.77 10.56
C PRO A 232 19.74 -4.16 9.14
N VAL A 233 18.72 -3.41 8.69
CA VAL A 233 18.62 -2.92 7.31
C VAL A 233 18.66 -1.39 7.21
N LEU A 234 18.96 -0.69 8.29
CA LEU A 234 18.93 0.79 8.32
C LEU A 234 19.82 1.44 7.26
N ALA A 235 20.98 0.86 6.99
CA ALA A 235 21.94 1.40 6.02
C ALA A 235 21.48 1.25 4.55
N GLU A 236 20.49 0.41 4.31
CA GLU A 236 19.95 0.08 2.98
C GLU A 236 18.66 0.85 2.67
N LEU A 237 18.15 1.62 3.64
CA LEU A 237 16.94 2.42 3.47
C LEU A 237 17.29 3.82 2.93
N ASP A 238 16.53 4.27 1.92
CA ASP A 238 16.65 5.65 1.43
C ASP A 238 15.98 6.64 2.39
N THR A 239 14.90 6.23 3.03
CA THR A 239 14.16 7.09 3.96
C THR A 239 13.54 6.26 5.07
N LEU A 240 13.73 6.70 6.31
CA LEU A 240 13.07 6.16 7.49
C LEU A 240 12.16 7.22 8.13
N VAL A 241 10.87 6.90 8.25
CA VAL A 241 9.87 7.75 8.92
C VAL A 241 9.55 7.14 10.28
N LEU A 242 9.73 7.93 11.33
CA LEU A 242 9.56 7.50 12.72
C LEU A 242 9.11 8.67 13.60
N SER A 243 8.58 8.37 14.78
CA SER A 243 8.27 9.33 15.83
C SER A 243 9.51 9.62 16.68
N GLU A 244 9.44 10.64 17.52
CA GLU A 244 10.49 11.00 18.47
C GLU A 244 10.88 9.82 19.39
N ALA A 245 9.89 9.14 19.99
CA ALA A 245 10.12 7.99 20.85
C ALA A 245 10.78 6.80 20.11
N GLU A 246 10.41 6.57 18.85
CA GLU A 246 10.98 5.55 17.99
C GLU A 246 12.42 5.92 17.59
N SER A 247 12.68 7.23 17.36
CA SER A 247 14.02 7.75 17.05
C SER A 247 15.01 7.46 18.18
N GLN A 248 14.63 7.70 19.42
CA GLN A 248 15.47 7.40 20.58
C GLN A 248 15.89 5.92 20.62
N LEU A 249 14.97 5.00 20.30
CA LEU A 249 15.28 3.57 20.27
C LEU A 249 16.27 3.23 19.14
N VAL A 250 16.04 3.79 17.95
CA VAL A 250 16.83 3.48 16.75
C VAL A 250 18.24 4.06 16.85
N THR A 251 18.39 5.27 17.38
CA THR A 251 19.68 5.99 17.44
C THR A 251 20.42 5.81 18.76
N GLY A 252 19.73 5.43 19.84
CA GLY A 252 20.26 5.43 21.18
C GLY A 252 20.45 6.84 21.77
N ILE A 253 19.99 7.89 21.07
CA ILE A 253 20.14 9.29 21.47
C ILE A 253 18.82 9.79 22.07
N ALA A 254 18.84 10.29 23.30
CA ALA A 254 17.68 10.92 23.90
C ALA A 254 17.34 12.21 23.14
N VAL A 255 16.08 12.39 22.79
CA VAL A 255 15.57 13.65 22.25
C VAL A 255 15.19 14.52 23.43
N HIS A 256 15.71 15.75 23.51
CA HIS A 256 15.52 16.71 24.60
C HIS A 256 14.52 17.81 24.19
#